data_28316ee0bb73385938dfc17911543455
#
_entry.id   28316ee0bb73385938dfc17911543455
#
_cell.length_a   1.000
_cell.length_b   1.000
_cell.length_c   1.000
_cell.angle_alpha   90.00
_cell.angle_beta   90.00
_cell.angle_gamma   90.00
#
_symmetry.space_group_name_H-M   'P 1'
#
loop_
_entity.id
_entity.type
_entity.pdbx_description
1 polymer ?
#
loop_
_entity_poly.entity_id
_entity_poly.type
_entity_poly.pdbx_seq_one_letter_code
_entity_poly.pdbx_strand_id
1 'polypeptide(L)'
;MAGKTFVYVGAEADGLYRKEHNDSQWTKLSKGMPPSPQVRAIAIDPRNSSILFVGTQRGVYRSKDSGESFERMNMDEGRIVWSIKFHPHNPEIMFLGTEGSEVYRSDDAGANWEYVSTIINQDSVQMAFATRILGIGIEPDEPQQMYAALEVGGAAHSSDGGKTWEIVNKEFDGDVDLMDLHGVSVGGPGAKSVFISNRTGVWKSTDRGQNWQDLNFESFSDIRYSRGVETSPNDPNTLYACVGLNFGSEQGGVMRTTDGGDSWTRFDQGVNALSTTFGVAINEHSPEQVYFCTRKGQVFGTLDGGNSWKEHVLPEIAANVKAIACTSG
;
A
#
# COMPACT_ATOMS: atom_id res chain seq x y z
N MET A 1 6.70 -28.88 -8.72
CA MET A 1 7.41 -27.72 -9.35
C MET A 1 7.00 -26.52 -8.54
N ALA A 2 7.94 -25.70 -8.09
CA ALA A 2 7.59 -24.43 -7.45
C ALA A 2 6.80 -23.60 -8.48
N GLY A 3 5.65 -23.04 -8.05
CA GLY A 3 4.84 -22.19 -8.92
C GLY A 3 5.62 -20.96 -9.36
N LYS A 4 5.19 -20.34 -10.45
CA LYS A 4 5.78 -19.10 -10.92
C LYS A 4 5.43 -17.96 -9.97
N THR A 5 6.41 -17.16 -9.61
CA THR A 5 6.19 -15.95 -8.81
C THR A 5 6.22 -14.74 -9.72
N PHE A 6 5.13 -14.01 -9.74
CA PHE A 6 5.00 -12.75 -10.47
C PHE A 6 5.08 -11.55 -9.55
N VAL A 7 5.76 -10.51 -10.01
CA VAL A 7 5.76 -9.19 -9.42
C VAL A 7 5.16 -8.19 -10.41
N TYR A 8 4.29 -7.33 -9.91
CA TYR A 8 3.63 -6.25 -10.65
C TYR A 8 4.09 -4.92 -10.06
N VAL A 9 4.41 -3.96 -10.92
CA VAL A 9 4.88 -2.64 -10.52
C VAL A 9 4.12 -1.57 -11.27
N GLY A 10 3.54 -0.65 -10.53
CA GLY A 10 2.82 0.51 -11.04
C GLY A 10 3.69 1.76 -11.00
N ALA A 11 3.86 2.40 -12.16
CA ALA A 11 4.57 3.66 -12.30
C ALA A 11 3.61 4.79 -12.69
N GLU A 12 3.77 5.96 -12.07
CA GLU A 12 2.94 7.13 -12.38
C GLU A 12 3.23 7.69 -13.77
N ALA A 13 4.47 7.54 -14.24
CA ALA A 13 4.88 8.08 -15.53
C ALA A 13 4.60 7.14 -16.71
N ASP A 14 4.55 5.82 -16.50
CA ASP A 14 4.59 4.86 -17.61
C ASP A 14 3.71 3.60 -17.44
N GLY A 15 2.85 3.54 -16.44
CA GLY A 15 1.84 2.51 -16.33
C GLY A 15 2.23 1.27 -15.52
N LEU A 16 1.84 0.08 -15.99
CA LEU A 16 1.96 -1.18 -15.26
C LEU A 16 2.95 -2.11 -15.93
N TYR A 17 3.77 -2.76 -15.11
CA TYR A 17 4.73 -3.77 -15.55
C TYR A 17 4.54 -5.07 -14.77
N ARG A 18 4.76 -6.21 -15.42
CA ARG A 18 4.81 -7.53 -14.79
C ARG A 18 6.12 -8.24 -15.13
N LYS A 19 6.63 -9.01 -14.20
CA LYS A 19 7.78 -9.88 -14.39
C LYS A 19 7.61 -11.17 -13.60
N GLU A 20 7.97 -12.31 -14.16
CA GLU A 20 8.27 -13.52 -13.40
C GLU A 20 9.62 -13.36 -12.72
N HIS A 21 9.76 -13.83 -11.47
CA HIS A 21 10.99 -13.66 -10.69
C HIS A 21 12.27 -14.06 -11.44
N ASN A 22 12.23 -15.17 -12.17
CA ASN A 22 13.39 -15.70 -12.88
C ASN A 22 13.58 -15.15 -14.28
N ASP A 23 12.61 -14.43 -14.83
CA ASP A 23 12.74 -13.83 -16.15
C ASP A 23 13.82 -12.73 -16.18
N SER A 24 14.34 -12.46 -17.37
CA SER A 24 15.31 -11.38 -17.59
C SER A 24 14.64 -10.03 -17.84
N GLN A 25 13.40 -10.00 -18.33
CA GLN A 25 12.74 -8.79 -18.81
C GLN A 25 11.37 -8.57 -18.19
N TRP A 26 10.99 -7.30 -18.10
CA TRP A 26 9.67 -6.85 -17.74
C TRP A 26 8.74 -6.83 -18.96
N THR A 27 7.49 -7.21 -18.76
CA THR A 27 6.42 -7.06 -19.73
C THR A 27 5.58 -5.86 -19.36
N LYS A 28 5.45 -4.88 -20.26
CA LYS A 28 4.53 -3.74 -20.08
C LYS A 28 3.11 -4.19 -20.36
N LEU A 29 2.20 -3.90 -19.43
CA LEU A 29 0.80 -4.28 -19.49
C LEU A 29 -0.04 -3.03 -19.80
N SER A 30 -0.66 -2.97 -21.00
CA SER A 30 -1.37 -1.78 -21.44
C SER A 30 -2.69 -2.03 -22.16
N LYS A 31 -2.95 -3.28 -22.59
CA LYS A 31 -4.15 -3.60 -23.37
C LYS A 31 -5.43 -3.38 -22.55
N GLY A 32 -6.29 -2.49 -23.02
CA GLY A 32 -7.53 -2.10 -22.31
C GLY A 32 -7.34 -1.06 -21.23
N MET A 33 -6.11 -0.64 -20.93
CA MET A 33 -5.80 0.46 -20.04
C MET A 33 -6.01 1.82 -20.74
N PRO A 34 -6.21 2.92 -19.98
CA PRO A 34 -6.26 4.24 -20.58
C PRO A 34 -4.90 4.63 -21.18
N PRO A 35 -4.86 5.58 -22.11
CA PRO A 35 -3.58 6.14 -22.57
C PRO A 35 -2.77 6.71 -21.39
N SER A 36 -1.46 6.40 -21.36
CA SER A 36 -0.53 6.82 -20.31
C SER A 36 -1.10 6.61 -18.89
N PRO A 37 -1.39 5.36 -18.49
CA PRO A 37 -2.01 5.09 -17.21
C PRO A 37 -1.04 5.44 -16.08
N GLN A 38 -1.53 6.22 -15.12
CA GLN A 38 -0.81 6.53 -13.89
C GLN A 38 -1.25 5.53 -12.82
N VAL A 39 -0.49 4.47 -12.64
CA VAL A 39 -0.84 3.38 -11.74
C VAL A 39 -0.40 3.71 -10.31
N ARG A 40 -1.37 3.80 -9.40
CA ARG A 40 -1.18 4.19 -8.00
C ARG A 40 -1.51 3.11 -6.98
N ALA A 41 -2.35 2.16 -7.37
CA ALA A 41 -2.72 1.03 -6.54
C ALA A 41 -2.80 -0.24 -7.36
N ILE A 42 -2.39 -1.36 -6.77
CA ILE A 42 -2.52 -2.71 -7.34
C ILE A 42 -3.04 -3.61 -6.22
N ALA A 43 -4.11 -4.36 -6.50
CA ALA A 43 -4.60 -5.38 -5.60
C ALA A 43 -4.85 -6.68 -6.38
N ILE A 44 -4.45 -7.81 -5.80
CA ILE A 44 -4.63 -9.15 -6.39
C ILE A 44 -5.76 -9.84 -5.62
N ASP A 45 -6.69 -10.47 -6.33
CA ASP A 45 -7.79 -11.20 -5.67
C ASP A 45 -7.19 -12.40 -4.88
N PRO A 46 -7.42 -12.46 -3.56
CA PRO A 46 -6.86 -13.52 -2.72
C PRO A 46 -7.34 -14.92 -3.08
N ARG A 47 -8.45 -15.03 -3.82
CA ARG A 47 -9.00 -16.32 -4.29
C ARG A 47 -8.43 -16.78 -5.62
N ASN A 48 -7.90 -15.84 -6.43
CA ASN A 48 -7.43 -16.14 -7.78
C ASN A 48 -6.34 -15.14 -8.22
N SER A 49 -5.11 -15.60 -8.20
CA SER A 49 -3.91 -14.82 -8.58
C SER A 49 -3.92 -14.26 -10.01
N SER A 50 -4.81 -14.74 -10.87
CA SER A 50 -4.98 -14.19 -12.22
C SER A 50 -5.86 -12.94 -12.27
N ILE A 51 -6.55 -12.60 -11.18
CA ILE A 51 -7.43 -11.43 -11.11
C ILE A 51 -6.69 -10.29 -10.42
N LEU A 52 -6.55 -9.18 -11.16
CA LEU A 52 -5.88 -7.96 -10.68
C LEU A 52 -6.83 -6.77 -10.76
N PHE A 53 -6.74 -5.90 -9.78
CA PHE A 53 -7.35 -4.56 -9.81
C PHE A 53 -6.26 -3.50 -9.78
N VAL A 54 -6.42 -2.48 -10.61
CA VAL A 54 -5.45 -1.40 -10.78
C VAL A 54 -6.14 -0.06 -10.66
N GLY A 55 -5.71 0.73 -9.68
CA GLY A 55 -6.15 2.11 -9.45
C GLY A 55 -5.37 3.10 -10.30
N THR A 56 -6.08 3.95 -11.04
CA THR A 56 -5.48 4.92 -11.97
C THR A 56 -6.08 6.31 -11.81
N GLN A 57 -5.58 7.27 -12.57
CA GLN A 57 -6.16 8.63 -12.70
C GLN A 57 -7.53 8.64 -13.41
N ARG A 58 -8.00 7.50 -13.91
CA ARG A 58 -9.28 7.36 -14.62
C ARG A 58 -10.17 6.25 -14.04
N GLY A 59 -10.05 6.01 -12.73
CA GLY A 59 -10.79 5.00 -12.02
C GLY A 59 -10.04 3.68 -11.88
N VAL A 60 -10.78 2.60 -11.63
CA VAL A 60 -10.28 1.25 -11.40
C VAL A 60 -10.46 0.38 -12.65
N TYR A 61 -9.45 -0.43 -12.92
CA TYR A 61 -9.41 -1.40 -14.02
C TYR A 61 -9.19 -2.80 -13.46
N ARG A 62 -9.81 -3.80 -14.05
CA ARG A 62 -9.68 -5.20 -13.68
C ARG A 62 -9.08 -6.02 -14.82
N SER A 63 -8.16 -6.91 -14.50
CA SER A 63 -7.71 -8.01 -15.36
C SER A 63 -8.20 -9.35 -14.79
N LYS A 64 -8.50 -10.31 -15.64
CA LYS A 64 -8.84 -11.70 -15.29
C LYS A 64 -7.83 -12.72 -15.87
N ASP A 65 -6.76 -12.23 -16.45
CA ASP A 65 -5.78 -13.00 -17.22
C ASP A 65 -4.34 -12.60 -16.86
N SER A 66 -4.09 -12.33 -15.57
CA SER A 66 -2.78 -11.94 -15.03
C SER A 66 -2.20 -10.67 -15.67
N GLY A 67 -3.07 -9.76 -16.16
CA GLY A 67 -2.67 -8.48 -16.72
C GLY A 67 -2.53 -8.47 -18.24
N GLU A 68 -2.83 -9.56 -18.96
CA GLU A 68 -2.77 -9.56 -20.42
C GLU A 68 -3.79 -8.62 -21.06
N SER A 69 -4.93 -8.41 -20.37
CA SER A 69 -5.93 -7.42 -20.77
C SER A 69 -6.66 -6.84 -19.56
N PHE A 70 -7.17 -5.62 -19.70
CA PHE A 70 -7.92 -4.89 -18.67
C PHE A 70 -9.26 -4.40 -19.20
N GLU A 71 -10.24 -4.35 -18.30
CA GLU A 71 -11.53 -3.70 -18.50
C GLU A 71 -11.74 -2.62 -17.43
N ARG A 72 -12.30 -1.47 -17.82
CA ARG A 72 -12.67 -0.43 -16.86
C ARG A 72 -13.89 -0.88 -16.08
N MET A 73 -13.83 -0.76 -14.76
CA MET A 73 -14.97 -1.08 -13.89
C MET A 73 -15.98 0.06 -13.85
N ASN A 74 -17.22 -0.27 -13.53
CA ASN A 74 -18.31 0.69 -13.43
C ASN A 74 -18.15 1.51 -12.13
N MET A 75 -17.79 2.77 -12.28
CA MET A 75 -17.71 3.76 -11.21
C MET A 75 -17.80 5.19 -11.80
N ASP A 76 -18.04 6.16 -10.95
CA ASP A 76 -18.07 7.57 -11.34
C ASP A 76 -16.83 7.98 -12.15
N GLU A 77 -17.05 8.83 -13.15
CA GLU A 77 -15.98 9.35 -13.99
C GLU A 77 -15.12 10.39 -13.22
N GLY A 78 -13.87 10.48 -13.64
CA GLY A 78 -12.94 11.49 -13.12
C GLY A 78 -12.39 11.19 -11.72
N ARG A 79 -12.65 10.01 -11.18
CA ARG A 79 -12.09 9.61 -9.87
C ARG A 79 -10.68 9.09 -10.01
N ILE A 80 -9.77 9.63 -9.20
CA ILE A 80 -8.39 9.19 -9.11
C ILE A 80 -8.27 8.22 -7.95
N VAL A 81 -7.97 6.95 -8.24
CA VAL A 81 -7.92 5.88 -7.24
C VAL A 81 -6.50 5.74 -6.70
N TRP A 82 -6.34 5.88 -5.38
CA TRP A 82 -5.07 5.82 -4.67
C TRP A 82 -4.87 4.57 -3.84
N SER A 83 -5.95 3.93 -3.37
CA SER A 83 -5.88 2.68 -2.63
C SER A 83 -7.02 1.73 -3.00
N ILE A 84 -6.76 0.43 -2.88
CA ILE A 84 -7.72 -0.65 -3.11
C ILE A 84 -7.55 -1.65 -1.98
N LYS A 85 -8.64 -2.02 -1.29
CA LYS A 85 -8.61 -2.98 -0.19
C LYS A 85 -9.73 -4.00 -0.31
N PHE A 86 -9.39 -5.28 -0.22
CA PHE A 86 -10.35 -6.36 -0.07
C PHE A 86 -10.83 -6.46 1.38
N HIS A 87 -12.10 -6.78 1.57
CA HIS A 87 -12.64 -7.18 2.86
C HIS A 87 -12.00 -8.53 3.30
N PRO A 88 -11.52 -8.66 4.54
CA PRO A 88 -10.69 -9.79 4.97
C PRO A 88 -11.35 -11.15 4.84
N HIS A 89 -12.67 -11.25 5.01
CA HIS A 89 -13.39 -12.54 4.98
C HIS A 89 -14.32 -12.72 3.76
N ASN A 90 -14.59 -11.65 3.04
CA ASN A 90 -15.46 -11.71 1.85
C ASN A 90 -14.88 -10.86 0.72
N PRO A 91 -14.03 -11.42 -0.12
CA PRO A 91 -13.42 -10.69 -1.24
C PRO A 91 -14.38 -10.22 -2.35
N GLU A 92 -15.68 -10.55 -2.26
CA GLU A 92 -16.70 -9.88 -3.05
C GLU A 92 -16.86 -8.41 -2.65
N ILE A 93 -16.59 -8.11 -1.36
CA ILE A 93 -16.62 -6.75 -0.83
C ILE A 93 -15.22 -6.13 -0.95
N MET A 94 -15.17 -4.97 -1.55
CA MET A 94 -13.94 -4.21 -1.74
C MET A 94 -14.17 -2.73 -1.47
N PHE A 95 -13.09 -2.03 -1.14
CA PHE A 95 -13.09 -0.59 -0.89
C PHE A 95 -12.04 0.11 -1.73
N LEU A 96 -12.35 1.33 -2.19
CA LEU A 96 -11.39 2.25 -2.82
C LEU A 96 -11.28 3.51 -1.98
N GLY A 97 -10.04 4.02 -1.92
CA GLY A 97 -9.75 5.37 -1.48
C GLY A 97 -9.33 6.23 -2.68
N THR A 98 -9.90 7.43 -2.77
CA THR A 98 -9.67 8.32 -3.91
C THR A 98 -9.04 9.64 -3.50
N GLU A 99 -8.66 10.43 -4.49
CA GLU A 99 -8.38 11.86 -4.31
C GLU A 99 -9.67 12.61 -3.98
N GLY A 100 -9.61 13.57 -3.06
CA GLY A 100 -10.78 14.18 -2.45
C GLY A 100 -11.29 13.41 -1.23
N SER A 101 -10.53 12.40 -0.78
CA SER A 101 -10.83 11.57 0.41
C SER A 101 -12.19 10.88 0.37
N GLU A 102 -12.63 10.49 -0.84
CA GLU A 102 -13.88 9.75 -1.01
C GLU A 102 -13.63 8.23 -0.89
N VAL A 103 -14.57 7.55 -0.25
CA VAL A 103 -14.60 6.09 -0.10
C VAL A 103 -15.66 5.52 -1.03
N TYR A 104 -15.26 4.56 -1.84
CA TYR A 104 -16.15 3.75 -2.68
C TYR A 104 -16.16 2.31 -2.19
N ARG A 105 -17.28 1.63 -2.37
CA ARG A 105 -17.45 0.22 -2.04
C ARG A 105 -18.01 -0.55 -3.23
N SER A 106 -17.57 -1.78 -3.37
CA SER A 106 -18.15 -2.80 -4.22
C SER A 106 -18.64 -3.96 -3.37
N ASP A 107 -19.78 -4.54 -3.71
CA ASP A 107 -20.33 -5.77 -3.13
C ASP A 107 -20.40 -6.92 -4.14
N ASP A 108 -19.79 -6.76 -5.32
CA ASP A 108 -19.86 -7.69 -6.46
C ASP A 108 -18.50 -7.96 -7.10
N ALA A 109 -17.48 -8.15 -6.26
CA ALA A 109 -16.09 -8.41 -6.70
C ALA A 109 -15.55 -7.34 -7.65
N GLY A 110 -15.84 -6.07 -7.36
CA GLY A 110 -15.30 -4.92 -8.07
C GLY A 110 -15.94 -4.64 -9.43
N ALA A 111 -17.08 -5.27 -9.78
CA ALA A 111 -17.74 -5.00 -11.04
C ALA A 111 -18.45 -3.64 -11.05
N ASN A 112 -19.09 -3.28 -9.95
CA ASN A 112 -19.72 -1.98 -9.73
C ASN A 112 -19.19 -1.35 -8.43
N TRP A 113 -19.02 -0.04 -8.46
CA TRP A 113 -18.51 0.74 -7.34
C TRP A 113 -19.48 1.88 -7.00
N GLU A 114 -19.90 1.92 -5.75
CA GLU A 114 -20.81 2.93 -5.25
C GLU A 114 -20.06 3.86 -4.27
N TYR A 115 -20.35 5.15 -4.38
CA TYR A 115 -19.88 6.14 -3.40
C TYR A 115 -20.51 5.84 -2.04
N VAL A 116 -19.70 5.82 -0.99
CA VAL A 116 -20.15 5.58 0.38
C VAL A 116 -20.10 6.86 1.20
N SER A 117 -18.94 7.52 1.25
CA SER A 117 -18.71 8.66 2.12
C SER A 117 -17.49 9.48 1.68
N THR A 118 -17.37 10.68 2.24
CA THR A 118 -16.16 11.50 2.16
C THR A 118 -15.62 11.73 3.57
N ILE A 119 -14.31 11.49 3.75
CA ILE A 119 -13.63 11.77 5.02
C ILE A 119 -13.24 13.25 5.02
N ILE A 120 -13.79 14.00 5.96
CA ILE A 120 -13.55 15.44 6.08
C ILE A 120 -12.73 15.70 7.35
N ASN A 121 -11.52 16.20 7.16
CA ASN A 121 -10.74 16.81 8.23
C ASN A 121 -10.63 18.32 7.98
N GLN A 122 -11.25 19.14 8.82
CA GLN A 122 -11.22 20.60 8.70
C GLN A 122 -9.83 21.19 9.03
N ASP A 123 -9.02 20.45 9.77
CA ASP A 123 -7.67 20.83 10.18
C ASP A 123 -6.60 20.26 9.24
N SER A 124 -7.01 19.70 8.08
CA SER A 124 -6.09 19.19 7.07
C SER A 124 -5.17 20.31 6.55
N VAL A 125 -3.91 19.95 6.33
CA VAL A 125 -2.92 20.90 5.80
C VAL A 125 -3.24 21.24 4.35
N GLN A 126 -3.31 22.54 4.05
CA GLN A 126 -3.59 23.00 2.69
C GLN A 126 -2.39 22.78 1.77
N MET A 127 -2.61 22.02 0.71
CA MET A 127 -1.61 21.73 -0.32
C MET A 127 -2.11 22.11 -1.71
N ALA A 128 -1.25 22.04 -2.71
CA ALA A 128 -1.61 22.28 -4.11
C ALA A 128 -2.46 21.14 -4.73
N PHE A 129 -2.74 20.09 -3.98
CA PHE A 129 -3.55 18.94 -4.35
C PHE A 129 -4.60 18.66 -3.26
N ALA A 130 -5.68 17.98 -3.63
CA ALA A 130 -6.69 17.55 -2.68
C ALA A 130 -6.15 16.38 -1.83
N THR A 131 -6.60 16.29 -0.57
CA THR A 131 -6.32 15.15 0.32
C THR A 131 -6.65 13.82 -0.37
N ARG A 132 -5.89 12.77 -0.07
CA ARG A 132 -5.98 11.45 -0.71
C ARG A 132 -6.02 10.36 0.33
N ILE A 133 -6.79 9.31 0.07
CA ILE A 133 -6.74 8.10 0.89
C ILE A 133 -5.65 7.17 0.33
N LEU A 134 -4.46 7.22 0.91
CA LEU A 134 -3.32 6.41 0.48
C LEU A 134 -3.38 4.97 0.99
N GLY A 135 -4.14 4.70 2.05
CA GLY A 135 -4.33 3.37 2.60
C GLY A 135 -5.65 3.21 3.32
N ILE A 136 -6.19 1.98 3.28
CA ILE A 136 -7.35 1.55 4.05
C ILE A 136 -6.95 0.31 4.84
N GLY A 137 -7.10 0.36 6.18
CA GLY A 137 -6.94 -0.76 7.10
C GLY A 137 -8.31 -1.30 7.51
N ILE A 138 -8.45 -2.62 7.69
CA ILE A 138 -9.68 -3.26 8.16
C ILE A 138 -9.30 -4.28 9.21
N GLU A 139 -9.96 -4.24 10.39
CA GLU A 139 -9.75 -5.26 11.42
C GLU A 139 -10.31 -6.61 10.92
N PRO A 140 -9.51 -7.69 10.91
CA PRO A 140 -10.00 -8.98 10.42
C PRO A 140 -11.19 -9.51 11.22
N ASP A 141 -11.14 -9.48 12.56
CA ASP A 141 -12.18 -10.03 13.42
C ASP A 141 -13.42 -9.12 13.54
N GLU A 142 -13.26 -7.82 13.31
CA GLU A 142 -14.32 -6.82 13.39
C GLU A 142 -14.31 -5.91 12.15
N PRO A 143 -14.74 -6.39 10.96
CA PRO A 143 -14.56 -5.66 9.69
C PRO A 143 -15.33 -4.33 9.57
N GLN A 144 -16.22 -4.01 10.52
CA GLN A 144 -16.80 -2.68 10.63
C GLN A 144 -15.79 -1.64 11.12
N GLN A 145 -14.73 -2.09 11.81
CA GLN A 145 -13.64 -1.23 12.24
C GLN A 145 -12.68 -1.02 11.08
N MET A 146 -12.67 0.17 10.53
CA MET A 146 -11.86 0.54 9.38
C MET A 146 -11.04 1.79 9.69
N TYR A 147 -9.89 1.89 9.05
CA TYR A 147 -8.95 3.01 9.21
C TYR A 147 -8.56 3.55 7.86
N ALA A 148 -8.38 4.85 7.75
CA ALA A 148 -7.88 5.51 6.56
C ALA A 148 -6.66 6.37 6.88
N ALA A 149 -5.62 6.25 6.06
CA ALA A 149 -4.47 7.14 6.04
C ALA A 149 -4.66 8.21 4.97
N LEU A 150 -4.74 9.46 5.40
CA LEU A 150 -4.95 10.62 4.53
C LEU A 150 -3.63 11.35 4.31
N GLU A 151 -3.21 11.51 3.04
CA GLU A 151 -2.08 12.37 2.72
C GLU A 151 -2.45 13.81 3.12
N VAL A 152 -1.67 14.39 4.04
CA VAL A 152 -1.86 15.71 4.68
C VAL A 152 -3.19 15.90 5.43
N GLY A 153 -3.88 14.82 5.75
CA GLY A 153 -5.17 14.83 6.45
C GLY A 153 -5.20 14.01 7.73
N GLY A 154 -4.12 13.26 8.03
CA GLY A 154 -3.99 12.44 9.24
C GLY A 154 -4.77 11.12 9.17
N ALA A 155 -5.13 10.58 10.33
CA ALA A 155 -5.79 9.29 10.49
C ALA A 155 -7.30 9.46 10.72
N ALA A 156 -8.09 8.58 10.09
CA ALA A 156 -9.51 8.49 10.34
C ALA A 156 -9.92 7.05 10.69
N HIS A 157 -10.92 6.91 11.55
CA HIS A 157 -11.51 5.65 12.00
C HIS A 157 -13.00 5.61 11.67
N SER A 158 -13.47 4.46 11.25
CA SER A 158 -14.89 4.13 11.07
C SER A 158 -15.24 2.90 11.90
N SER A 159 -16.37 2.93 12.57
CA SER A 159 -16.94 1.79 13.33
C SER A 159 -18.16 1.16 12.66
N ASP A 160 -18.51 1.60 11.44
CA ASP A 160 -19.74 1.20 10.72
C ASP A 160 -19.49 0.71 9.27
N GLY A 161 -18.26 0.27 8.99
CA GLY A 161 -17.88 -0.25 7.68
C GLY A 161 -17.68 0.83 6.62
N GLY A 162 -17.17 1.98 7.03
CA GLY A 162 -16.79 3.09 6.15
C GLY A 162 -17.92 4.05 5.80
N LYS A 163 -19.09 3.95 6.46
CA LYS A 163 -20.23 4.85 6.19
C LYS A 163 -20.03 6.20 6.85
N THR A 164 -19.50 6.22 8.06
CA THR A 164 -19.12 7.44 8.78
C THR A 164 -17.70 7.33 9.31
N TRP A 165 -17.02 8.47 9.46
CA TRP A 165 -15.64 8.55 9.87
C TRP A 165 -15.43 9.63 10.92
N GLU A 166 -14.60 9.34 11.91
CA GLU A 166 -14.08 10.30 12.87
C GLU A 166 -12.57 10.48 12.65
N ILE A 167 -12.08 11.70 12.82
CA ILE A 167 -10.65 12.01 12.76
C ILE A 167 -10.01 11.63 14.09
N VAL A 168 -8.94 10.85 14.04
CA VAL A 168 -8.25 10.31 15.22
C VAL A 168 -6.78 10.75 15.26
N ASN A 169 -6.56 12.05 15.17
CA ASN A 169 -5.22 12.66 15.07
C ASN A 169 -4.81 13.47 16.29
N LYS A 170 -5.39 13.32 17.43
CA LYS A 170 -5.18 14.21 18.58
C LYS A 170 -3.70 14.55 18.85
N GLU A 171 -2.80 13.59 18.66
CA GLU A 171 -1.36 13.78 18.84
C GLU A 171 -0.66 14.45 17.67
N PHE A 172 -1.32 14.60 16.51
CA PHE A 172 -0.73 15.08 15.26
C PHE A 172 -1.16 16.50 14.90
N ASP A 173 -2.14 17.05 15.58
CA ASP A 173 -2.79 18.30 15.25
C ASP A 173 -1.79 19.46 15.10
N GLY A 174 -1.83 20.09 13.91
CA GLY A 174 -0.98 21.22 13.57
C GLY A 174 0.43 20.88 13.12
N ASP A 175 0.84 19.61 13.14
CA ASP A 175 2.14 19.17 12.64
C ASP A 175 2.00 18.47 11.27
N VAL A 176 2.45 19.13 10.22
CA VAL A 176 2.38 18.62 8.85
C VAL A 176 3.16 17.30 8.67
N ASP A 177 4.27 17.11 9.37
CA ASP A 177 5.09 15.92 9.22
C ASP A 177 4.43 14.70 9.88
N LEU A 178 3.62 14.92 10.92
CA LEU A 178 2.81 13.90 11.56
C LEU A 178 1.51 13.62 10.79
N MET A 179 0.85 14.66 10.26
CA MET A 179 -0.43 14.53 9.54
C MET A 179 -0.29 14.06 8.08
N ASP A 180 0.91 14.04 7.51
CA ASP A 180 1.16 13.53 6.16
C ASP A 180 1.30 12.00 6.17
N LEU A 181 0.15 11.31 6.24
CA LEU A 181 0.14 9.86 6.29
C LEU A 181 0.31 9.23 4.91
N HIS A 182 1.10 8.18 4.88
CA HIS A 182 1.48 7.49 3.65
C HIS A 182 0.94 6.06 3.55
N GLY A 183 0.51 5.47 4.66
CA GLY A 183 -0.04 4.12 4.72
C GLY A 183 -0.64 3.80 6.08
N VAL A 184 -1.52 2.82 6.11
CA VAL A 184 -2.12 2.25 7.32
C VAL A 184 -2.22 0.73 7.19
N SER A 185 -1.87 0.02 8.25
CA SER A 185 -2.02 -1.43 8.33
C SER A 185 -2.58 -1.85 9.68
N VAL A 186 -3.30 -2.95 9.72
CA VAL A 186 -3.79 -3.56 10.96
C VAL A 186 -2.97 -4.81 11.24
N GLY A 187 -2.44 -4.92 12.44
CA GLY A 187 -1.55 -6.02 12.81
C GLY A 187 -1.36 -6.10 14.33
N GLY A 188 -0.20 -6.61 14.76
CA GLY A 188 0.13 -6.82 16.16
C GLY A 188 -0.68 -7.94 16.80
N PRO A 189 -0.56 -8.12 18.12
CA PRO A 189 -1.25 -9.19 18.83
C PRO A 189 -2.76 -9.17 18.60
N GLY A 190 -3.32 -10.30 18.13
CA GLY A 190 -4.74 -10.42 17.80
C GLY A 190 -5.21 -9.56 16.64
N ALA A 191 -4.29 -9.02 15.80
CA ALA A 191 -4.59 -8.13 14.68
C ALA A 191 -5.49 -6.93 15.05
N LYS A 192 -5.26 -6.34 16.24
CA LYS A 192 -6.04 -5.22 16.78
C LYS A 192 -5.26 -3.92 16.93
N SER A 193 -3.96 -3.94 16.64
CA SER A 193 -3.16 -2.71 16.61
C SER A 193 -3.22 -2.08 15.22
N VAL A 194 -3.30 -0.76 15.19
CA VAL A 194 -3.26 0.02 13.97
C VAL A 194 -1.89 0.66 13.85
N PHE A 195 -1.27 0.50 12.70
CA PHE A 195 0.02 1.11 12.37
C PHE A 195 -0.18 2.11 11.25
N ILE A 196 0.37 3.29 11.41
CA ILE A 196 0.42 4.31 10.35
C ILE A 196 1.86 4.70 10.07
N SER A 197 2.12 5.07 8.83
CA SER A 197 3.41 5.59 8.39
C SER A 197 3.30 7.04 7.97
N ASN A 198 4.28 7.86 8.36
CA ASN A 198 4.36 9.28 8.03
C ASN A 198 5.82 9.74 7.84
N ARG A 199 6.06 11.04 7.78
CA ARG A 199 7.41 11.59 7.59
C ARG A 199 8.37 11.33 8.76
N THR A 200 7.85 11.06 9.95
CA THR A 200 8.67 10.83 11.15
C THR A 200 8.96 9.36 11.42
N GLY A 201 8.22 8.45 10.80
CA GLY A 201 8.39 7.01 10.99
C GLY A 201 7.08 6.24 10.97
N VAL A 202 6.98 5.29 11.89
CA VAL A 202 5.78 4.48 12.10
C VAL A 202 5.22 4.73 13.50
N TRP A 203 3.91 4.89 13.58
CA TRP A 203 3.17 5.08 14.82
C TRP A 203 2.19 3.93 15.02
N LYS A 204 1.91 3.59 16.27
CA LYS A 204 1.03 2.47 16.67
C LYS A 204 -0.07 2.96 17.59
N SER A 205 -1.29 2.51 17.35
CA SER A 205 -2.40 2.61 18.28
C SER A 205 -2.90 1.22 18.64
N THR A 206 -3.25 1.02 19.92
CA THR A 206 -3.89 -0.22 20.43
C THR A 206 -5.33 0.01 20.88
N ASP A 207 -5.84 1.20 20.68
CA ASP A 207 -7.15 1.67 21.13
C ASP A 207 -7.93 2.38 20.00
N ARG A 208 -7.77 1.88 18.77
CA ARG A 208 -8.49 2.35 17.58
C ARG A 208 -8.23 3.83 17.24
N GLY A 209 -7.00 4.29 17.47
CA GLY A 209 -6.58 5.64 17.12
C GLY A 209 -6.90 6.70 18.16
N GLN A 210 -7.42 6.31 19.34
CA GLN A 210 -7.68 7.26 20.42
C GLN A 210 -6.38 7.81 21.02
N ASN A 211 -5.32 6.99 21.04
CA ASN A 211 -3.97 7.38 21.42
C ASN A 211 -2.96 6.73 20.46
N TRP A 212 -1.94 7.49 20.10
CA TRP A 212 -0.87 7.05 19.20
C TRP A 212 0.47 7.06 19.92
N GLN A 213 1.24 6.01 19.73
CA GLN A 213 2.59 5.85 20.22
C GLN A 213 3.57 5.94 19.06
N ASP A 214 4.55 6.85 19.14
CA ASP A 214 5.72 6.83 18.26
C ASP A 214 6.55 5.58 18.53
N LEU A 215 6.81 4.78 17.51
CA LEU A 215 7.67 3.59 17.62
C LEU A 215 9.16 3.94 17.63
N ASN A 216 9.49 5.24 17.64
CA ASN A 216 10.85 5.75 17.77
C ASN A 216 11.82 5.13 16.76
N PHE A 217 11.45 5.20 15.47
CA PHE A 217 12.22 4.58 14.38
C PHE A 217 13.68 5.04 14.33
N GLU A 218 14.00 6.23 14.84
CA GLU A 218 15.37 6.72 14.92
C GLU A 218 16.28 5.89 15.85
N SER A 219 15.71 5.13 16.79
CA SER A 219 16.47 4.20 17.63
C SER A 219 16.89 2.93 16.89
N PHE A 220 16.27 2.63 15.74
CA PHE A 220 16.55 1.43 14.93
C PHE A 220 17.24 1.74 13.61
N SER A 221 17.05 2.96 13.08
CA SER A 221 17.54 3.35 11.75
C SER A 221 17.71 4.87 11.65
N ASP A 222 18.77 5.32 11.00
CA ASP A 222 19.01 6.70 10.60
C ASP A 222 18.10 7.14 9.42
N ILE A 223 17.49 6.19 8.71
CA ILE A 223 16.49 6.43 7.67
C ILE A 223 15.11 6.08 8.20
N ARG A 224 14.31 7.08 8.57
CA ARG A 224 13.02 6.90 9.27
C ARG A 224 11.78 7.42 8.54
N TYR A 225 11.95 8.33 7.57
CA TYR A 225 10.84 8.79 6.74
C TYR A 225 10.14 7.59 6.11
N SER A 226 8.90 7.29 6.51
CA SER A 226 8.21 6.06 6.10
C SER A 226 7.13 6.32 5.05
N ARG A 227 7.17 5.56 3.95
CA ARG A 227 6.21 5.66 2.83
C ARG A 227 5.17 4.55 2.80
N GLY A 228 5.24 3.61 3.71
CA GLY A 228 4.26 2.53 3.81
C GLY A 228 4.57 1.61 4.97
N VAL A 229 3.54 0.99 5.50
CA VAL A 229 3.61 -0.07 6.49
C VAL A 229 2.63 -1.17 6.09
N GLU A 230 3.12 -2.41 6.01
CA GLU A 230 2.33 -3.57 5.58
C GLU A 230 2.49 -4.71 6.58
N THR A 231 1.38 -5.32 6.96
CA THR A 231 1.34 -6.51 7.80
C THR A 231 1.47 -7.77 6.94
N SER A 232 2.25 -8.72 7.41
CA SER A 232 2.34 -10.04 6.76
C SER A 232 0.96 -10.73 6.78
N PRO A 233 0.51 -11.29 5.66
CA PRO A 233 -0.83 -11.90 5.59
C PRO A 233 -1.02 -13.10 6.52
N ASN A 234 0.07 -13.79 6.90
CA ASN A 234 0.01 -15.03 7.69
C ASN A 234 0.47 -14.85 9.14
N ASP A 235 0.98 -13.67 9.50
CA ASP A 235 1.43 -13.38 10.86
C ASP A 235 1.21 -11.91 11.19
N PRO A 236 0.20 -11.57 11.99
CA PRO A 236 -0.12 -10.19 12.33
C PRO A 236 0.97 -9.49 13.15
N ASN A 237 1.91 -10.23 13.76
CA ASN A 237 3.04 -9.64 14.48
C ASN A 237 4.21 -9.28 13.57
N THR A 238 4.22 -9.80 12.33
CA THR A 238 5.24 -9.47 11.34
C THR A 238 4.75 -8.33 10.45
N LEU A 239 5.46 -7.19 10.51
CA LEU A 239 5.20 -6.02 9.67
C LEU A 239 6.48 -5.56 8.97
N TYR A 240 6.28 -4.88 7.85
CA TYR A 240 7.33 -4.26 7.05
C TYR A 240 7.06 -2.77 6.89
N ALA A 241 8.10 -1.95 7.02
CA ALA A 241 8.00 -0.51 6.80
C ALA A 241 8.99 -0.07 5.71
N CYS A 242 8.48 0.68 4.73
CA CYS A 242 9.26 1.27 3.65
C CYS A 242 9.86 2.59 4.11
N VAL A 243 11.18 2.72 4.10
CA VAL A 243 11.85 3.89 4.69
C VAL A 243 12.83 4.60 3.74
N GLY A 244 13.15 5.83 4.08
CA GLY A 244 14.15 6.69 3.46
C GLY A 244 14.52 7.86 4.38
N LEU A 245 15.38 8.77 3.93
CA LEU A 245 15.66 10.01 4.67
C LEU A 245 14.54 11.04 4.50
N ASN A 246 13.98 11.12 3.31
CA ASN A 246 12.87 12.00 2.93
C ASN A 246 12.30 11.55 1.58
N PHE A 247 11.29 12.26 1.06
CA PHE A 247 10.67 11.95 -0.24
C PHE A 247 11.67 11.84 -1.40
N GLY A 248 12.66 12.70 -1.46
CA GLY A 248 13.63 12.80 -2.57
C GLY A 248 14.98 12.14 -2.31
N SER A 249 15.14 11.39 -1.21
CA SER A 249 16.44 10.88 -0.77
C SER A 249 17.09 9.91 -1.77
N GLU A 250 18.39 9.77 -1.65
CA GLU A 250 19.23 8.80 -2.39
C GLU A 250 19.51 7.54 -1.57
N GLN A 251 18.78 7.37 -0.48
CA GLN A 251 18.83 6.19 0.37
C GLN A 251 17.42 5.71 0.69
N GLY A 252 17.24 4.40 0.68
CA GLY A 252 16.02 3.74 1.07
C GLY A 252 16.30 2.42 1.78
N GLY A 253 15.23 1.79 2.22
CA GLY A 253 15.32 0.49 2.84
C GLY A 253 13.97 -0.04 3.29
N VAL A 254 14.02 -1.25 3.82
CA VAL A 254 12.86 -1.92 4.43
C VAL A 254 13.22 -2.34 5.84
N MET A 255 12.42 -1.92 6.80
CA MET A 255 12.49 -2.37 8.18
C MET A 255 11.47 -3.50 8.38
N ARG A 256 11.78 -4.46 9.26
CA ARG A 256 10.87 -5.55 9.66
C ARG A 256 10.81 -5.65 11.17
N THR A 257 9.60 -5.86 11.68
CA THR A 257 9.32 -6.37 13.03
C THR A 257 8.74 -7.77 12.94
N THR A 258 8.89 -8.58 14.01
CA THR A 258 8.23 -9.87 14.19
C THR A 258 7.58 -9.99 15.57
N ASP A 259 7.49 -8.87 16.30
CA ASP A 259 6.97 -8.77 17.67
C ASP A 259 5.87 -7.71 17.80
N GLY A 260 5.19 -7.40 16.68
CA GLY A 260 4.08 -6.44 16.70
C GLY A 260 4.53 -5.00 16.88
N GLY A 261 5.75 -4.68 16.46
CA GLY A 261 6.29 -3.33 16.45
C GLY A 261 7.11 -2.94 17.67
N ASP A 262 7.37 -3.86 18.59
CA ASP A 262 8.16 -3.56 19.79
C ASP A 262 9.66 -3.40 19.46
N SER A 263 10.15 -4.11 18.42
CA SER A 263 11.48 -3.92 17.88
C SER A 263 11.49 -3.99 16.35
N TRP A 264 12.44 -3.28 15.71
CA TRP A 264 12.59 -3.25 14.27
C TRP A 264 14.03 -3.47 13.85
N THR A 265 14.21 -4.20 12.75
CA THR A 265 15.53 -4.47 12.17
C THR A 265 15.53 -4.21 10.67
N ARG A 266 16.68 -3.90 10.10
CA ARG A 266 16.85 -3.82 8.65
C ARG A 266 16.58 -5.20 8.05
N PHE A 267 15.63 -5.26 7.10
CA PHE A 267 15.28 -6.49 6.40
C PHE A 267 16.04 -6.65 5.08
N ASP A 268 16.38 -5.57 4.42
CA ASP A 268 17.05 -5.49 3.13
C ASP A 268 18.60 -5.52 3.25
N GLN A 269 19.13 -6.40 4.08
CA GLN A 269 20.59 -6.51 4.27
C GLN A 269 21.31 -6.86 2.96
N GLY A 270 22.38 -6.11 2.66
CA GLY A 270 23.16 -6.29 1.42
C GLY A 270 22.54 -5.63 0.19
N VAL A 271 21.37 -5.00 0.31
CA VAL A 271 20.73 -4.25 -0.79
C VAL A 271 21.20 -2.79 -0.78
N ASN A 272 21.45 -2.24 -1.97
CA ASN A 272 21.77 -0.82 -2.16
C ASN A 272 20.57 -0.10 -2.81
N ALA A 273 19.61 0.34 -2.00
CA ALA A 273 18.47 1.12 -2.45
C ALA A 273 18.87 2.59 -2.63
N LEU A 274 18.89 3.06 -3.88
CA LEU A 274 19.36 4.39 -4.29
C LEU A 274 18.28 5.47 -4.26
N SER A 275 17.14 5.19 -3.67
CA SER A 275 16.10 6.17 -3.34
C SER A 275 15.12 5.60 -2.32
N THR A 276 14.34 6.49 -1.70
CA THR A 276 13.29 6.12 -0.75
C THR A 276 12.46 4.95 -1.26
N THR A 277 12.26 3.95 -0.41
CA THR A 277 11.39 2.80 -0.70
C THR A 277 9.92 3.23 -0.59
N PHE A 278 9.13 2.91 -1.61
CA PHE A 278 7.75 3.39 -1.74
C PHE A 278 6.70 2.31 -1.52
N GLY A 279 7.05 1.06 -1.69
CA GLY A 279 6.11 -0.04 -1.47
C GLY A 279 6.83 -1.35 -1.19
N VAL A 280 6.20 -2.17 -0.39
CA VAL A 280 6.56 -3.56 -0.12
C VAL A 280 5.36 -4.45 -0.42
N ALA A 281 5.60 -5.60 -1.02
CA ALA A 281 4.60 -6.61 -1.32
C ALA A 281 5.04 -7.95 -0.73
N ILE A 282 4.16 -8.58 0.03
CA ILE A 282 4.36 -9.89 0.63
C ILE A 282 3.44 -10.86 -0.12
N ASN A 283 3.97 -11.98 -0.57
CA ASN A 283 3.17 -13.01 -1.23
C ASN A 283 2.25 -13.69 -0.21
N GLU A 284 0.94 -13.62 -0.44
CA GLU A 284 -0.08 -14.15 0.48
C GLU A 284 0.06 -15.66 0.72
N HIS A 285 0.49 -16.42 -0.31
CA HIS A 285 0.62 -17.88 -0.25
C HIS A 285 2.03 -18.36 0.13
N SER A 286 3.01 -17.46 0.12
CA SER A 286 4.42 -17.75 0.40
C SER A 286 5.07 -16.51 1.02
N PRO A 287 4.84 -16.25 2.34
CA PRO A 287 5.23 -14.98 2.97
C PRO A 287 6.75 -14.75 3.08
N GLU A 288 7.56 -15.77 2.80
CA GLU A 288 9.00 -15.63 2.61
C GLU A 288 9.36 -14.93 1.29
N GLN A 289 8.42 -14.83 0.35
CA GLN A 289 8.58 -14.11 -0.90
C GLN A 289 8.14 -12.67 -0.72
N VAL A 290 9.10 -11.77 -0.66
CA VAL A 290 8.87 -10.34 -0.43
C VAL A 290 9.55 -9.55 -1.54
N TYR A 291 8.82 -8.56 -2.05
CA TYR A 291 9.35 -7.61 -3.02
C TYR A 291 9.19 -6.19 -2.49
N PHE A 292 10.12 -5.33 -2.82
CA PHE A 292 9.94 -3.90 -2.58
C PHE A 292 10.45 -3.06 -3.75
N CYS A 293 9.91 -1.86 -3.86
CA CYS A 293 10.28 -0.92 -4.91
C CYS A 293 10.73 0.41 -4.33
N THR A 294 11.69 1.02 -5.03
CA THR A 294 12.12 2.39 -4.71
C THR A 294 11.44 3.38 -5.66
N ARG A 295 11.33 4.63 -5.23
CA ARG A 295 10.75 5.71 -6.02
C ARG A 295 11.35 5.85 -7.42
N LYS A 296 12.67 5.67 -7.56
CA LYS A 296 13.40 5.82 -8.83
C LYS A 296 13.37 4.58 -9.71
N GLY A 297 12.64 3.51 -9.33
CA GLY A 297 12.42 2.35 -10.20
C GLY A 297 13.30 1.13 -9.94
N GLN A 298 14.08 1.09 -8.85
CA GLN A 298 14.68 -0.18 -8.45
C GLN A 298 13.60 -1.08 -7.83
N VAL A 299 13.64 -2.35 -8.16
CA VAL A 299 12.80 -3.39 -7.56
C VAL A 299 13.69 -4.50 -7.06
N PHE A 300 13.50 -4.91 -5.83
CA PHE A 300 14.24 -6.02 -5.22
C PHE A 300 13.27 -7.09 -4.78
N GLY A 301 13.67 -8.34 -4.94
CA GLY A 301 12.88 -9.49 -4.53
C GLY A 301 13.70 -10.54 -3.81
N THR A 302 13.12 -11.13 -2.77
CA THR A 302 13.64 -12.30 -2.07
C THR A 302 12.62 -13.45 -2.17
N LEU A 303 13.12 -14.68 -2.21
CA LEU A 303 12.29 -15.90 -2.14
C LEU A 303 12.57 -16.73 -0.88
N ASP A 304 13.43 -16.24 0.00
CA ASP A 304 13.99 -16.97 1.14
C ASP A 304 13.95 -16.16 2.46
N GLY A 305 12.97 -15.27 2.58
CA GLY A 305 12.76 -14.47 3.79
C GLY A 305 13.83 -13.42 4.04
N GLY A 306 14.48 -12.91 2.99
CA GLY A 306 15.49 -11.87 3.08
C GLY A 306 16.93 -12.36 3.23
N ASN A 307 17.19 -13.67 3.16
CA ASN A 307 18.55 -14.22 3.21
C ASN A 307 19.34 -13.91 1.94
N SER A 308 18.65 -13.82 0.80
CA SER A 308 19.23 -13.36 -0.47
C SER A 308 18.29 -12.43 -1.22
N TRP A 309 18.85 -11.49 -1.97
CA TRP A 309 18.11 -10.50 -2.73
C TRP A 309 18.54 -10.47 -4.19
N LYS A 310 17.55 -10.31 -5.08
CA LYS A 310 17.77 -10.10 -6.51
C LYS A 310 17.20 -8.74 -6.91
N GLU A 311 18.01 -7.95 -7.62
CA GLU A 311 17.53 -6.72 -8.24
C GLU A 311 16.85 -7.03 -9.59
N HIS A 312 15.70 -6.40 -9.79
CA HIS A 312 14.90 -6.49 -11.01
C HIS A 312 14.78 -5.09 -11.62
N VAL A 313 15.79 -4.67 -12.37
CA VAL A 313 15.86 -3.32 -12.94
C VAL A 313 14.68 -3.08 -13.89
N LEU A 314 13.87 -2.05 -13.60
CA LEU A 314 12.81 -1.58 -14.48
C LEU A 314 13.39 -0.83 -15.71
N PRO A 315 12.64 -0.75 -16.83
CA PRO A 315 12.98 0.16 -17.90
C PRO A 315 13.14 1.60 -17.40
N GLU A 316 14.12 2.34 -17.92
CA GLU A 316 14.44 3.72 -17.48
C GLU A 316 13.24 4.69 -17.47
N ILE A 317 12.27 4.46 -18.38
CA ILE A 317 11.06 5.28 -18.48
C ILE A 317 10.08 5.04 -17.32
N ALA A 318 10.19 3.91 -16.61
CA ALA A 318 9.33 3.56 -15.49
C ALA A 318 9.77 4.27 -14.19
N ALA A 319 9.73 5.59 -14.20
CA ALA A 319 10.03 6.42 -13.03
C ALA A 319 8.77 6.71 -12.18
N ASN A 320 8.96 7.20 -10.95
CA ASN A 320 7.89 7.47 -9.99
C ASN A 320 7.01 6.24 -9.71
N VAL A 321 7.66 5.17 -9.29
CA VAL A 321 6.96 3.95 -8.85
C VAL A 321 6.12 4.26 -7.62
N LYS A 322 4.85 3.83 -7.65
CA LYS A 322 3.85 4.11 -6.61
C LYS A 322 3.26 2.86 -5.98
N ALA A 323 3.23 1.76 -6.72
CA ALA A 323 2.58 0.54 -6.27
C ALA A 323 3.38 -0.69 -6.66
N ILE A 324 3.34 -1.70 -5.81
CA ILE A 324 3.92 -3.02 -6.05
C ILE A 324 2.99 -4.09 -5.50
N ALA A 325 2.88 -5.22 -6.19
CA ALA A 325 2.19 -6.41 -5.71
C ALA A 325 2.91 -7.66 -6.20
N CYS A 326 2.79 -8.76 -5.48
CA CYS A 326 3.35 -10.05 -5.92
C CYS A 326 2.40 -11.20 -5.63
N THR A 327 2.52 -12.28 -6.38
CA THR A 327 1.72 -13.50 -6.21
C THR A 327 2.42 -14.70 -6.78
N SER A 328 2.04 -15.90 -6.29
CA SER A 328 2.38 -17.17 -6.92
C SER A 328 1.26 -17.60 -7.87
N GLY A 329 1.63 -18.06 -9.06
CA GLY A 329 0.71 -18.60 -10.06
C GLY A 329 0.59 -20.11 -9.99
#